data_f31424c29806e2d896446e7fedb3bf24
#
_entry.id   f31424c29806e2d896446e7fedb3bf24
#
_cell.length_a   1.000
_cell.length_b   1.000
_cell.length_c   1.000
_cell.angle_alpha   90.00
_cell.angle_beta   90.00
_cell.angle_gamma   90.00
#
_symmetry.space_group_name_H-M   'P 1'
#
loop_
_entity.id
_entity.type
_entity.pdbx_description
1 polymer ?
#
loop_
_entity_poly.entity_id
_entity_poly.type
_entity_poly.pdbx_seq_one_letter_code
_entity_poly.pdbx_strand_id
1 'polypeptide(L)'
;MKEKFPQNFMWGGATAANQVEGAYDQDGKGLSIVDAIPGGKKRLSIVSSPEFDFSLDTTRHTYPNHKGIDHYHRFQDDIALFAEMGFKCYRFSIAWTRIYPNGIEQQPNEAGLQHYDAVIDACIAQGIEPVITLSHYEMPLHLAKEFGGWKNRELIGHFERFARTVLTRYGHKVNYWMTFNEINSAAHFPIMSQGLTVKTCALDDQAKYQAWHNQFVASSLAVKIAHETNAKIQIGCMILYATNYAYDCDPVNQLETLKETQAFNFYCADVQAGGKYPYYAKRLWASKGVELNIQPGDLALIEQHTVDYIGFSYYMSSTVNKTNPDALSAEGNLLGGARNPFLEASEWGWEIDPVGLRIALNQLYDRYEKPLFIVENGLGAIDKPDENHYIADDYRIKYLRQHIEAMADAVEDGVELMGYTPWGCIDLVSMSTGEMSKRYGLIYVDLDDNISGTGNRYRKKSFHWYQKVIATNGEDLS
;
A
#
# COMPACT_ATOMS: atom_id res chain seq x y z
N MET A 1 -35.19 1.32 -5.71
CA MET A 1 -34.22 2.10 -4.91
C MET A 1 -33.02 2.33 -5.81
N LYS A 2 -32.32 3.45 -5.72
CA LYS A 2 -31.07 3.69 -6.46
C LYS A 2 -30.02 2.78 -5.83
N GLU A 3 -29.31 1.98 -6.63
CA GLU A 3 -28.23 1.12 -6.14
C GLU A 3 -27.13 2.00 -5.49
N LYS A 4 -26.62 1.59 -4.33
CA LYS A 4 -25.57 2.33 -3.59
C LYS A 4 -24.22 2.29 -4.31
N PHE A 5 -23.91 1.18 -4.98
CA PHE A 5 -22.68 0.99 -5.74
C PHE A 5 -22.97 0.50 -7.15
N PRO A 6 -22.10 0.76 -8.14
CA PRO A 6 -22.22 0.20 -9.48
C PRO A 6 -22.32 -1.34 -9.46
N GLN A 7 -23.04 -1.94 -10.42
CA GLN A 7 -23.19 -3.40 -10.46
C GLN A 7 -21.88 -4.17 -10.69
N ASN A 8 -20.93 -3.52 -11.34
CA ASN A 8 -19.58 -4.05 -11.58
C ASN A 8 -18.57 -3.61 -10.51
N PHE A 9 -19.03 -3.16 -9.34
CA PHE A 9 -18.17 -2.73 -8.27
C PHE A 9 -17.25 -3.86 -7.79
N MET A 10 -15.94 -3.58 -7.72
CA MET A 10 -14.92 -4.57 -7.39
C MET A 10 -14.76 -4.72 -5.87
N TRP A 11 -15.63 -5.48 -5.25
CA TRP A 11 -15.49 -5.92 -3.87
C TRP A 11 -14.40 -6.98 -3.74
N GLY A 12 -13.47 -6.82 -2.81
CA GLY A 12 -12.41 -7.81 -2.64
C GLY A 12 -11.64 -7.66 -1.35
N GLY A 13 -10.37 -7.99 -1.40
CA GLY A 13 -9.43 -7.83 -0.30
C GLY A 13 -8.01 -7.67 -0.80
N ALA A 14 -7.11 -7.23 0.06
CA ALA A 14 -5.73 -6.90 -0.29
C ALA A 14 -4.71 -7.54 0.65
N THR A 15 -3.57 -7.94 0.08
CA THR A 15 -2.36 -8.36 0.80
C THR A 15 -1.11 -7.85 0.09
N ALA A 16 0.06 -8.01 0.73
CA ALA A 16 1.37 -7.78 0.12
C ALA A 16 2.24 -9.04 0.24
N ALA A 17 2.97 -9.36 -0.82
CA ALA A 17 3.82 -10.55 -0.87
C ALA A 17 4.73 -10.69 0.35
N ASN A 18 5.44 -9.63 0.72
CA ASN A 18 6.37 -9.63 1.86
C ASN A 18 5.71 -9.88 3.23
N GLN A 19 4.40 -9.68 3.35
CA GLN A 19 3.69 -9.83 4.62
C GLN A 19 2.97 -11.16 4.75
N VAL A 20 2.76 -11.88 3.64
CA VAL A 20 2.00 -13.14 3.63
C VAL A 20 2.78 -14.34 3.12
N GLU A 21 3.63 -14.19 2.10
CA GLU A 21 4.21 -15.33 1.39
C GLU A 21 5.12 -16.19 2.24
N GLY A 22 6.09 -15.61 2.91
CA GLY A 22 7.20 -16.38 3.49
C GLY A 22 8.09 -16.98 2.40
N ALA A 23 8.64 -18.18 2.63
CA ALA A 23 9.50 -18.87 1.68
C ALA A 23 10.61 -17.96 1.10
N TYR A 24 11.22 -17.16 1.98
CA TYR A 24 12.09 -16.04 1.61
C TYR A 24 13.39 -16.47 0.92
N ASP A 25 13.79 -17.72 1.08
CA ASP A 25 15.01 -18.34 0.54
C ASP A 25 14.74 -19.53 -0.38
N GLN A 26 13.48 -19.71 -0.83
CA GLN A 26 13.08 -20.84 -1.68
C GLN A 26 12.99 -20.44 -3.16
N ASP A 27 13.16 -21.44 -4.01
CA ASP A 27 13.01 -21.37 -5.48
C ASP A 27 13.80 -20.21 -6.12
N GLY A 28 14.97 -19.92 -5.56
CA GLY A 28 15.88 -18.90 -6.07
C GLY A 28 15.50 -17.46 -5.76
N LYS A 29 14.55 -17.23 -4.84
CA LYS A 29 14.24 -15.87 -4.37
C LYS A 29 15.47 -15.22 -3.72
N GLY A 30 15.75 -13.97 -4.09
CA GLY A 30 16.73 -13.14 -3.42
C GLY A 30 16.13 -12.39 -2.22
N LEU A 31 17.00 -11.78 -1.41
CA LEU A 31 16.56 -10.96 -0.31
C LEU A 31 16.03 -9.60 -0.78
N SER A 32 14.91 -9.19 -0.23
CA SER A 32 14.40 -7.82 -0.33
C SER A 32 14.84 -6.98 0.87
N ILE A 33 14.68 -5.67 0.78
CA ILE A 33 14.92 -4.77 1.93
C ILE A 33 14.06 -5.15 3.13
N VAL A 34 12.83 -5.62 2.91
CA VAL A 34 11.91 -6.01 4.00
C VAL A 34 12.41 -7.27 4.72
N ASP A 35 13.06 -8.19 4.02
CA ASP A 35 13.66 -9.38 4.63
C ASP A 35 14.80 -9.02 5.60
N ALA A 36 15.37 -7.83 5.49
CA ALA A 36 16.41 -7.32 6.36
C ALA A 36 15.90 -6.33 7.44
N ILE A 37 14.59 -6.15 7.57
CA ILE A 37 13.99 -5.29 8.60
C ILE A 37 13.49 -6.14 9.76
N PRO A 38 14.01 -5.95 10.99
CA PRO A 38 13.59 -6.72 12.16
C PRO A 38 12.12 -6.51 12.52
N GLY A 39 11.48 -7.53 13.10
CA GLY A 39 10.15 -7.44 13.70
C GLY A 39 10.17 -6.89 15.13
N GLY A 40 8.96 -6.61 15.66
CA GLY A 40 8.72 -6.19 17.03
C GLY A 40 8.58 -4.68 17.23
N LYS A 41 8.16 -4.30 18.43
CA LYS A 41 7.83 -2.90 18.81
C LYS A 41 8.93 -1.87 18.52
N LYS A 42 10.19 -2.30 18.43
CA LYS A 42 11.33 -1.42 18.12
C LYS A 42 11.62 -1.29 16.63
N ARG A 43 10.82 -1.93 15.76
CA ARG A 43 11.03 -1.95 14.30
C ARG A 43 11.31 -0.55 13.72
N LEU A 44 10.42 0.40 13.95
CA LEU A 44 10.58 1.77 13.42
C LEU A 44 11.81 2.49 13.99
N SER A 45 12.12 2.32 15.28
CA SER A 45 13.31 2.93 15.87
C SER A 45 14.61 2.32 15.35
N ILE A 46 14.61 1.01 15.04
CA ILE A 46 15.77 0.33 14.45
C ILE A 46 16.03 0.86 13.05
N VAL A 47 15.03 0.88 12.17
CA VAL A 47 15.20 1.35 10.79
C VAL A 47 15.52 2.84 10.70
N SER A 48 15.09 3.63 11.68
CA SER A 48 15.40 5.07 11.75
C SER A 48 16.79 5.37 12.35
N SER A 49 17.51 4.34 12.83
CA SER A 49 18.85 4.52 13.40
C SER A 49 19.87 4.88 12.31
N PRO A 50 20.80 5.81 12.58
CA PRO A 50 21.93 6.09 11.69
C PRO A 50 22.82 4.87 11.39
N GLU A 51 22.81 3.87 12.27
CA GLU A 51 23.60 2.64 12.13
C GLU A 51 22.89 1.58 11.25
N PHE A 52 21.63 1.79 10.91
CA PHE A 52 20.89 0.81 10.12
C PHE A 52 21.41 0.72 8.67
N ASP A 53 21.75 -0.48 8.24
CA ASP A 53 22.36 -0.76 6.93
C ASP A 53 21.80 -2.01 6.23
N PHE A 54 20.62 -2.45 6.62
CA PHE A 54 20.00 -3.69 6.14
C PHE A 54 20.83 -4.97 6.42
N SER A 55 21.71 -4.96 7.41
CA SER A 55 22.43 -6.17 7.83
C SER A 55 21.53 -7.08 8.63
N LEU A 56 21.49 -8.37 8.27
CA LEU A 56 20.78 -9.39 9.00
C LEU A 56 21.56 -9.81 10.26
N ASP A 57 20.91 -9.74 11.42
CA ASP A 57 21.45 -10.24 12.68
C ASP A 57 20.39 -11.12 13.39
N THR A 58 20.36 -12.37 13.02
CA THR A 58 19.41 -13.36 13.57
C THR A 58 19.72 -13.75 15.02
N THR A 59 20.83 -13.30 15.58
CA THR A 59 21.18 -13.53 16.98
C THR A 59 20.51 -12.52 17.91
N ARG A 60 20.18 -11.34 17.42
CA ARG A 60 19.57 -10.24 18.18
C ARG A 60 18.12 -9.95 17.79
N HIS A 61 17.73 -10.33 16.59
CA HIS A 61 16.45 -9.96 16.01
C HIS A 61 15.72 -11.12 15.37
N THR A 62 14.40 -11.03 15.35
CA THR A 62 13.53 -11.91 14.58
C THR A 62 13.11 -11.20 13.28
N TYR A 63 12.87 -11.99 12.24
CA TYR A 63 12.45 -11.51 10.92
C TYR A 63 11.16 -12.23 10.50
N PRO A 64 10.00 -11.81 11.00
CA PRO A 64 8.74 -12.53 10.78
C PRO A 64 8.35 -12.63 9.30
N ASN A 65 8.75 -11.66 8.48
CA ASN A 65 8.51 -11.68 7.04
C ASN A 65 9.15 -12.88 6.32
N HIS A 66 10.21 -13.51 6.89
CA HIS A 66 10.83 -14.71 6.32
C HIS A 66 9.87 -15.90 6.26
N LYS A 67 8.95 -15.99 7.21
CA LYS A 67 7.92 -17.05 7.27
C LYS A 67 6.56 -16.55 6.79
N GLY A 68 6.23 -15.28 7.03
CA GLY A 68 4.92 -14.73 6.76
C GLY A 68 3.82 -15.58 7.38
N ILE A 69 2.77 -15.83 6.63
CA ILE A 69 1.71 -16.80 6.98
C ILE A 69 1.78 -18.06 6.11
N ASP A 70 2.90 -18.27 5.44
CA ASP A 70 3.12 -19.37 4.50
C ASP A 70 2.14 -19.39 3.31
N HIS A 71 1.73 -18.22 2.86
CA HIS A 71 0.84 -18.08 1.70
C HIS A 71 1.49 -18.65 0.43
N TYR A 72 2.82 -18.63 0.32
CA TYR A 72 3.56 -19.20 -0.80
C TYR A 72 3.17 -20.66 -1.10
N HIS A 73 3.00 -21.49 -0.07
CA HIS A 73 2.57 -22.87 -0.22
C HIS A 73 1.06 -23.07 -0.10
N ARG A 74 0.35 -22.15 0.53
CA ARG A 74 -1.07 -22.29 0.91
C ARG A 74 -2.00 -21.36 0.13
N PHE A 75 -1.52 -20.70 -0.91
CA PHE A 75 -2.32 -19.72 -1.68
C PHE A 75 -3.62 -20.30 -2.25
N GLN A 76 -3.63 -21.58 -2.62
CA GLN A 76 -4.84 -22.23 -3.15
C GLN A 76 -5.95 -22.29 -2.09
N ASP A 77 -5.61 -22.67 -0.87
CA ASP A 77 -6.55 -22.73 0.25
C ASP A 77 -7.02 -21.31 0.64
N ASP A 78 -6.08 -20.36 0.69
CA ASP A 78 -6.39 -18.98 1.04
C ASP A 78 -7.31 -18.33 -0.03
N ILE A 79 -7.03 -18.54 -1.33
CA ILE A 79 -7.86 -18.04 -2.44
C ILE A 79 -9.25 -18.72 -2.42
N ALA A 80 -9.35 -20.00 -2.05
CA ALA A 80 -10.63 -20.66 -1.88
C ALA A 80 -11.49 -20.00 -0.78
N LEU A 81 -10.88 -19.56 0.33
CA LEU A 81 -11.56 -18.78 1.37
C LEU A 81 -12.01 -17.39 0.87
N PHE A 82 -11.20 -16.74 0.03
CA PHE A 82 -11.59 -15.48 -0.61
C PHE A 82 -12.78 -15.66 -1.55
N ALA A 83 -12.78 -16.73 -2.34
CA ALA A 83 -13.92 -17.10 -3.20
C ALA A 83 -15.19 -17.40 -2.39
N GLU A 84 -15.06 -18.13 -1.28
CA GLU A 84 -16.16 -18.38 -0.34
C GLU A 84 -16.74 -17.08 0.22
N MET A 85 -15.88 -16.08 0.54
CA MET A 85 -16.30 -14.75 0.99
C MET A 85 -16.99 -13.95 -0.13
N GLY A 86 -16.88 -14.39 -1.38
CA GLY A 86 -17.52 -13.78 -2.54
C GLY A 86 -16.69 -12.69 -3.24
N PHE A 87 -15.39 -12.65 -3.04
CA PHE A 87 -14.51 -11.68 -3.68
C PHE A 87 -14.73 -11.60 -5.19
N LYS A 88 -14.82 -10.38 -5.70
CA LYS A 88 -14.81 -10.08 -7.13
C LYS A 88 -13.40 -9.75 -7.62
N CYS A 89 -12.54 -9.24 -6.74
CA CYS A 89 -11.15 -9.01 -7.02
C CYS A 89 -10.26 -9.36 -5.81
N TYR A 90 -9.00 -9.66 -6.07
CA TYR A 90 -7.98 -9.83 -5.03
C TYR A 90 -6.74 -9.04 -5.41
N ARG A 91 -6.38 -8.08 -4.55
CA ARG A 91 -5.16 -7.31 -4.73
C ARG A 91 -4.00 -7.99 -4.00
N PHE A 92 -2.91 -8.22 -4.73
CA PHE A 92 -1.64 -8.72 -4.18
C PHE A 92 -0.46 -8.09 -4.93
N SER A 93 0.75 -8.30 -4.43
CA SER A 93 1.97 -7.82 -5.09
C SER A 93 2.81 -8.97 -5.61
N ILE A 94 3.64 -8.67 -6.62
CA ILE A 94 4.69 -9.57 -7.09
C ILE A 94 5.99 -9.18 -6.40
N ALA A 95 6.63 -10.12 -5.68
CA ALA A 95 7.95 -9.90 -5.12
C ALA A 95 8.99 -9.79 -6.23
N TRP A 96 9.56 -8.61 -6.41
CA TRP A 96 10.60 -8.36 -7.42
C TRP A 96 11.75 -9.37 -7.32
N THR A 97 12.14 -9.71 -6.08
CA THR A 97 13.23 -10.64 -5.80
C THR A 97 12.93 -12.11 -6.12
N ARG A 98 11.67 -12.50 -6.36
CA ARG A 98 11.35 -13.81 -6.92
C ARG A 98 11.60 -13.86 -8.41
N ILE A 99 11.51 -12.74 -9.09
CA ILE A 99 11.69 -12.64 -10.55
C ILE A 99 13.13 -12.30 -10.91
N TYR A 100 13.73 -11.35 -10.19
CA TYR A 100 15.13 -10.93 -10.32
C TYR A 100 15.76 -10.86 -8.93
N PRO A 101 16.39 -11.91 -8.45
CA PRO A 101 16.87 -12.05 -7.07
C PRO A 101 17.70 -10.88 -6.54
N ASN A 102 18.58 -10.32 -7.34
CA ASN A 102 19.38 -9.13 -7.00
C ASN A 102 18.91 -7.86 -7.75
N GLY A 103 17.98 -8.00 -8.69
CA GLY A 103 17.47 -6.89 -9.51
C GLY A 103 18.32 -6.58 -10.75
N ILE A 104 19.50 -7.16 -10.89
CA ILE A 104 20.49 -6.88 -11.96
C ILE A 104 20.61 -7.98 -13.00
N GLU A 105 20.02 -9.14 -12.77
CA GLU A 105 20.11 -10.29 -13.67
C GLU A 105 19.57 -9.96 -15.07
N GLN A 106 20.13 -10.61 -16.09
CA GLN A 106 19.68 -10.45 -17.49
C GLN A 106 18.50 -11.36 -17.82
N GLN A 107 18.35 -12.47 -17.11
CA GLN A 107 17.26 -13.44 -17.28
C GLN A 107 16.45 -13.53 -15.99
N PRO A 108 15.12 -13.62 -16.08
CA PRO A 108 14.27 -13.79 -14.91
C PRO A 108 14.39 -15.21 -14.34
N ASN A 109 14.08 -15.33 -13.06
CA ASN A 109 13.93 -16.60 -12.40
C ASN A 109 12.58 -17.24 -12.78
N GLU A 110 12.64 -18.31 -13.57
CA GLU A 110 11.43 -18.98 -14.10
C GLU A 110 10.57 -19.60 -12.98
N ALA A 111 11.18 -20.10 -11.89
CA ALA A 111 10.42 -20.64 -10.76
C ALA A 111 9.53 -19.55 -10.11
N GLY A 112 10.04 -18.33 -9.97
CA GLY A 112 9.25 -17.19 -9.50
C GLY A 112 8.11 -16.82 -10.46
N LEU A 113 8.36 -16.84 -11.76
CA LEU A 113 7.31 -16.61 -12.77
C LEU A 113 6.22 -17.68 -12.71
N GLN A 114 6.58 -18.95 -12.60
CA GLN A 114 5.62 -20.06 -12.49
C GLN A 114 4.78 -20.00 -11.22
N HIS A 115 5.37 -19.56 -10.10
CA HIS A 115 4.60 -19.35 -8.88
C HIS A 115 3.47 -18.35 -9.09
N TYR A 116 3.75 -17.17 -9.68
CA TYR A 116 2.70 -16.18 -9.94
C TYR A 116 1.75 -16.56 -11.07
N ASP A 117 2.17 -17.37 -12.06
CA ASP A 117 1.21 -18.01 -12.98
C ASP A 117 0.18 -18.81 -12.19
N ALA A 118 0.62 -19.63 -11.23
CA ALA A 118 -0.26 -20.47 -10.43
C ALA A 118 -1.19 -19.67 -9.53
N VAL A 119 -0.70 -18.59 -8.90
CA VAL A 119 -1.52 -17.68 -8.07
C VAL A 119 -2.59 -16.97 -8.91
N ILE A 120 -2.22 -16.43 -10.06
CA ILE A 120 -3.13 -15.75 -10.99
C ILE A 120 -4.19 -16.71 -11.50
N ASP A 121 -3.77 -17.91 -11.94
CA ASP A 121 -4.68 -18.92 -12.47
C ASP A 121 -5.65 -19.43 -11.39
N ALA A 122 -5.21 -19.54 -10.13
CA ALA A 122 -6.07 -19.88 -9.01
C ALA A 122 -7.15 -18.80 -8.76
N CYS A 123 -6.81 -17.53 -8.84
CA CYS A 123 -7.79 -16.43 -8.74
C CYS A 123 -8.81 -16.52 -9.88
N ILE A 124 -8.35 -16.62 -11.12
CA ILE A 124 -9.21 -16.67 -12.32
C ILE A 124 -10.15 -17.89 -12.28
N ALA A 125 -9.64 -19.05 -11.87
CA ALA A 125 -10.45 -20.28 -11.74
C ALA A 125 -11.59 -20.14 -10.72
N GLN A 126 -11.44 -19.26 -9.74
CA GLN A 126 -12.47 -18.93 -8.74
C GLN A 126 -13.34 -17.72 -9.15
N GLY A 127 -13.15 -17.17 -10.34
CA GLY A 127 -13.87 -15.98 -10.80
C GLY A 127 -13.48 -14.69 -10.11
N ILE A 128 -12.27 -14.64 -9.54
CA ILE A 128 -11.70 -13.47 -8.85
C ILE A 128 -10.75 -12.76 -9.81
N GLU A 129 -10.98 -11.47 -10.08
CA GLU A 129 -10.09 -10.63 -10.90
C GLU A 129 -8.81 -10.32 -10.11
N PRO A 130 -7.62 -10.67 -10.64
CA PRO A 130 -6.36 -10.26 -10.01
C PRO A 130 -6.12 -8.76 -10.18
N VAL A 131 -5.69 -8.09 -9.10
CA VAL A 131 -5.24 -6.69 -9.09
C VAL A 131 -3.80 -6.68 -8.58
N ILE A 132 -2.83 -6.37 -9.42
CA ILE A 132 -1.43 -6.60 -9.11
C ILE A 132 -0.67 -5.29 -8.86
N THR A 133 0.01 -5.21 -7.73
CA THR A 133 0.98 -4.14 -7.43
C THR A 133 2.39 -4.61 -7.83
N LEU A 134 3.06 -3.85 -8.70
CA LEU A 134 4.40 -4.17 -9.17
C LEU A 134 5.45 -4.08 -8.07
N SER A 135 5.38 -3.03 -7.22
CA SER A 135 6.33 -2.83 -6.12
C SER A 135 5.60 -2.44 -4.83
N HIS A 136 5.66 -3.33 -3.82
CA HIS A 136 5.07 -3.12 -2.51
C HIS A 136 6.15 -3.17 -1.42
N TYR A 137 6.99 -2.12 -1.34
CA TYR A 137 8.12 -1.99 -0.39
C TYR A 137 9.21 -3.07 -0.50
N GLU A 138 9.26 -3.82 -1.58
CA GLU A 138 10.09 -5.01 -1.75
C GLU A 138 11.16 -4.85 -2.85
N MET A 139 11.90 -3.77 -2.84
CA MET A 139 13.03 -3.72 -3.77
C MET A 139 14.11 -4.76 -3.38
N PRO A 140 14.87 -5.30 -4.33
CA PRO A 140 16.01 -6.17 -4.05
C PRO A 140 17.01 -5.51 -3.11
N LEU A 141 17.41 -6.25 -2.06
CA LEU A 141 18.35 -5.75 -1.05
C LEU A 141 19.68 -5.30 -1.69
N HIS A 142 20.14 -6.01 -2.72
CA HIS A 142 21.32 -5.64 -3.48
C HIS A 142 21.24 -4.23 -4.06
N LEU A 143 20.09 -3.84 -4.62
CA LEU A 143 19.89 -2.49 -5.17
C LEU A 143 19.93 -1.40 -4.10
N ALA A 144 19.45 -1.69 -2.89
CA ALA A 144 19.54 -0.76 -1.78
C ALA A 144 20.98 -0.60 -1.28
N LYS A 145 21.72 -1.72 -1.15
CA LYS A 145 23.08 -1.71 -0.57
C LYS A 145 24.15 -1.22 -1.55
N GLU A 146 24.14 -1.72 -2.78
CA GLU A 146 25.20 -1.43 -3.76
C GLU A 146 24.89 -0.20 -4.61
N PHE A 147 23.63 0.12 -4.86
CA PHE A 147 23.22 1.27 -5.67
C PHE A 147 22.71 2.46 -4.84
N GLY A 148 22.45 2.26 -3.55
CA GLY A 148 21.93 3.32 -2.66
C GLY A 148 20.45 3.62 -2.87
N GLY A 149 19.68 2.65 -3.32
CA GLY A 149 18.23 2.77 -3.50
C GLY A 149 17.81 3.66 -4.66
N TRP A 150 16.55 4.10 -4.63
CA TRP A 150 15.90 4.82 -5.74
C TRP A 150 16.51 6.19 -6.07
N LYS A 151 17.38 6.75 -5.24
CA LYS A 151 18.10 7.97 -5.64
C LYS A 151 19.07 7.73 -6.82
N ASN A 152 19.49 6.47 -7.04
CA ASN A 152 20.30 6.09 -8.19
C ASN A 152 19.43 5.85 -9.41
N ARG A 153 19.71 6.56 -10.49
CA ARG A 153 18.94 6.51 -11.73
C ARG A 153 18.97 5.14 -12.42
N GLU A 154 20.01 4.35 -12.21
CA GLU A 154 20.11 3.00 -12.80
C GLU A 154 18.93 2.09 -12.41
N LEU A 155 18.31 2.33 -11.26
CA LEU A 155 17.14 1.57 -10.83
C LEU A 155 15.95 1.70 -11.81
N ILE A 156 15.86 2.77 -12.57
CA ILE A 156 14.83 2.94 -13.61
C ILE A 156 14.92 1.78 -14.61
N GLY A 157 16.12 1.49 -15.11
CA GLY A 157 16.31 0.40 -16.08
C GLY A 157 16.11 -0.99 -15.50
N HIS A 158 16.49 -1.20 -14.23
CA HIS A 158 16.25 -2.46 -13.54
C HIS A 158 14.75 -2.69 -13.30
N PHE A 159 14.02 -1.66 -12.90
CA PHE A 159 12.57 -1.74 -12.71
C PHE A 159 11.83 -1.88 -14.04
N GLU A 160 12.26 -1.19 -15.09
CA GLU A 160 11.69 -1.34 -16.43
C GLU A 160 11.78 -2.80 -16.91
N ARG A 161 12.93 -3.45 -16.71
CA ARG A 161 13.11 -4.87 -17.06
C ARG A 161 12.15 -5.77 -16.28
N PHE A 162 12.02 -5.56 -14.98
CA PHE A 162 11.09 -6.29 -14.13
C PHE A 162 9.64 -6.07 -14.59
N ALA A 163 9.21 -4.82 -14.74
CA ALA A 163 7.86 -4.48 -15.18
C ALA A 163 7.54 -5.10 -16.56
N ARG A 164 8.46 -4.98 -17.51
CA ARG A 164 8.32 -5.56 -18.86
C ARG A 164 8.15 -7.08 -18.79
N THR A 165 8.94 -7.76 -17.99
CA THR A 165 8.86 -9.22 -17.83
C THR A 165 7.49 -9.65 -17.29
N VAL A 166 7.03 -9.07 -16.20
CA VAL A 166 5.76 -9.48 -15.57
C VAL A 166 4.54 -9.03 -16.37
N LEU A 167 4.56 -7.83 -16.95
CA LEU A 167 3.48 -7.35 -17.82
C LEU A 167 3.38 -8.18 -19.10
N THR A 168 4.49 -8.55 -19.73
CA THR A 168 4.49 -9.44 -20.90
C THR A 168 3.98 -10.83 -20.55
N ARG A 169 4.39 -11.39 -19.40
CA ARG A 169 3.97 -12.74 -18.97
C ARG A 169 2.49 -12.79 -18.61
N TYR A 170 1.98 -11.82 -17.87
CA TYR A 170 0.65 -11.89 -17.25
C TYR A 170 -0.38 -10.91 -17.84
N GLY A 171 0.02 -9.92 -18.61
CA GLY A 171 -0.86 -8.86 -19.12
C GLY A 171 -1.97 -9.32 -20.07
N HIS A 172 -1.93 -10.58 -20.53
CA HIS A 172 -3.02 -11.19 -21.27
C HIS A 172 -4.12 -11.81 -20.38
N LYS A 173 -3.82 -12.00 -19.08
CA LYS A 173 -4.72 -12.56 -18.07
C LYS A 173 -5.19 -11.53 -17.04
N VAL A 174 -4.38 -10.50 -16.78
CA VAL A 174 -4.58 -9.52 -15.70
C VAL A 174 -4.83 -8.14 -16.29
N ASN A 175 -5.97 -7.54 -15.95
CA ASN A 175 -6.37 -6.24 -16.48
C ASN A 175 -5.97 -5.07 -15.56
N TYR A 176 -5.85 -5.28 -14.24
CA TYR A 176 -5.65 -4.20 -13.28
C TYR A 176 -4.29 -4.28 -12.60
N TRP A 177 -3.53 -3.19 -12.70
CA TRP A 177 -2.18 -3.07 -12.17
C TRP A 177 -1.98 -1.78 -11.40
N MET A 178 -0.98 -1.74 -10.52
CA MET A 178 -0.48 -0.54 -9.88
C MET A 178 1.05 -0.54 -9.88
N THR A 179 1.66 0.63 -9.96
CA THR A 179 3.12 0.75 -10.07
C THR A 179 3.81 0.59 -8.71
N PHE A 180 3.70 1.57 -7.83
CA PHE A 180 4.32 1.58 -6.51
C PHE A 180 3.27 1.71 -5.42
N ASN A 181 3.35 0.88 -4.40
CA ASN A 181 2.51 1.01 -3.21
C ASN A 181 2.89 2.24 -2.42
N GLU A 182 1.89 3.05 -2.06
CA GLU A 182 2.04 4.23 -1.19
C GLU A 182 3.30 5.03 -1.49
N ILE A 183 3.52 5.39 -2.75
CA ILE A 183 4.75 6.04 -3.20
C ILE A 183 5.10 7.30 -2.38
N ASN A 184 4.09 8.03 -1.90
CA ASN A 184 4.25 9.23 -1.07
C ASN A 184 4.66 8.92 0.39
N SER A 185 4.55 7.67 0.85
CA SER A 185 4.98 7.27 2.19
C SER A 185 6.47 7.51 2.45
N ALA A 186 7.27 7.65 1.39
CA ALA A 186 8.67 8.02 1.49
C ALA A 186 8.92 9.38 2.18
N ALA A 187 7.91 10.24 2.29
CA ALA A 187 8.00 11.44 3.12
C ALA A 187 8.38 11.10 4.58
N HIS A 188 7.85 10.00 5.11
CA HIS A 188 8.05 9.54 6.49
C HIS A 188 8.93 8.27 6.58
N PHE A 189 8.86 7.39 5.57
CA PHE A 189 9.49 6.07 5.57
C PHE A 189 10.38 5.82 4.34
N PRO A 190 11.39 6.69 4.06
CA PRO A 190 12.21 6.59 2.84
C PRO A 190 13.02 5.28 2.79
N ILE A 191 13.35 4.70 3.93
CA ILE A 191 14.05 3.42 4.00
C ILE A 191 13.22 2.31 3.38
N MET A 192 11.93 2.24 3.73
CA MET A 192 11.03 1.18 3.26
C MET A 192 10.55 1.43 1.82
N SER A 193 10.23 2.68 1.49
CA SER A 193 9.65 3.03 0.17
C SER A 193 10.69 3.21 -0.92
N GLN A 194 11.91 3.62 -0.56
CA GLN A 194 12.95 4.03 -1.52
C GLN A 194 14.27 3.29 -1.33
N GLY A 195 14.41 2.45 -0.29
CA GLY A 195 15.66 1.74 0.01
C GLY A 195 16.80 2.66 0.41
N LEU A 196 16.50 3.85 0.96
CA LEU A 196 17.50 4.82 1.39
C LEU A 196 17.92 4.54 2.83
N THR A 197 19.22 4.60 3.11
CA THR A 197 19.76 4.55 4.49
C THR A 197 20.72 5.70 4.73
N VAL A 198 20.96 6.05 5.99
CA VAL A 198 21.96 7.06 6.35
C VAL A 198 23.34 6.67 5.84
N LYS A 199 23.69 5.37 5.86
CA LYS A 199 24.99 4.86 5.38
C LYS A 199 25.19 5.01 3.87
N THR A 200 24.14 4.74 3.08
CA THR A 200 24.24 4.77 1.61
C THR A 200 23.97 6.14 1.02
N CYS A 201 23.24 6.99 1.73
CA CYS A 201 23.00 8.39 1.38
C CYS A 201 22.53 9.16 2.63
N ALA A 202 22.63 10.46 2.60
CA ALA A 202 21.91 11.28 3.56
C ALA A 202 20.39 11.04 3.36
N LEU A 203 19.63 10.83 4.44
CA LEU A 203 18.17 10.78 4.39
C LEU A 203 17.58 12.19 4.33
N ASP A 204 18.21 13.06 3.54
CA ASP A 204 17.79 14.43 3.34
C ASP A 204 16.67 14.53 2.29
N ASP A 205 16.10 15.70 2.19
CA ASP A 205 15.04 15.95 1.22
C ASP A 205 15.57 15.86 -0.22
N GLN A 206 16.83 16.20 -0.48
CA GLN A 206 17.46 16.06 -1.79
C GLN A 206 17.41 14.61 -2.28
N ALA A 207 17.83 13.66 -1.44
CA ALA A 207 17.82 12.24 -1.79
C ALA A 207 16.39 11.70 -2.00
N LYS A 208 15.45 12.06 -1.11
CA LYS A 208 14.05 11.62 -1.20
C LYS A 208 13.36 12.12 -2.48
N TYR A 209 13.49 13.41 -2.80
CA TYR A 209 12.85 13.99 -3.98
C TYR A 209 13.49 13.51 -5.28
N GLN A 210 14.81 13.27 -5.30
CA GLN A 210 15.47 12.65 -6.45
C GLN A 210 15.00 11.20 -6.63
N ALA A 211 14.84 10.45 -5.55
CA ALA A 211 14.30 9.10 -5.59
C ALA A 211 12.87 9.08 -6.13
N TRP A 212 12.00 9.99 -5.67
CA TRP A 212 10.65 10.15 -6.24
C TRP A 212 10.69 10.46 -7.74
N HIS A 213 11.57 11.38 -8.19
CA HIS A 213 11.70 11.65 -9.62
C HIS A 213 12.01 10.38 -10.42
N ASN A 214 12.96 9.59 -9.96
CA ASN A 214 13.32 8.33 -10.61
C ASN A 214 12.16 7.32 -10.58
N GLN A 215 11.41 7.24 -9.47
CA GLN A 215 10.21 6.40 -9.38
C GLN A 215 9.09 6.89 -10.31
N PHE A 216 8.91 8.20 -10.49
CA PHE A 216 7.92 8.73 -11.46
C PHE A 216 8.28 8.35 -12.89
N VAL A 217 9.55 8.47 -13.28
CA VAL A 217 10.03 8.02 -14.60
C VAL A 217 9.80 6.51 -14.76
N ALA A 218 10.15 5.71 -13.75
CA ALA A 218 9.94 4.26 -13.76
C ALA A 218 8.44 3.88 -13.83
N SER A 219 7.59 4.61 -13.12
CA SER A 219 6.13 4.44 -13.17
C SER A 219 5.59 4.71 -14.57
N SER A 220 6.00 5.81 -15.20
CA SER A 220 5.57 6.16 -16.56
C SER A 220 6.06 5.16 -17.61
N LEU A 221 7.26 4.58 -17.44
CA LEU A 221 7.72 3.46 -18.27
C LEU A 221 6.85 2.22 -18.09
N ALA A 222 6.46 1.88 -16.86
CA ALA A 222 5.56 0.75 -16.61
C ALA A 222 4.18 0.97 -17.24
N VAL A 223 3.62 2.20 -17.18
CA VAL A 223 2.36 2.57 -17.86
C VAL A 223 2.50 2.37 -19.37
N LYS A 224 3.58 2.88 -19.96
CA LYS A 224 3.87 2.71 -21.39
C LYS A 224 3.90 1.23 -21.78
N ILE A 225 4.66 0.43 -21.05
CA ILE A 225 4.79 -1.02 -21.30
C ILE A 225 3.45 -1.73 -21.17
N ALA A 226 2.65 -1.38 -20.17
CA ALA A 226 1.33 -1.97 -19.95
C ALA A 226 0.42 -1.75 -21.16
N HIS A 227 0.31 -0.52 -21.64
CA HIS A 227 -0.52 -0.17 -22.80
C HIS A 227 0.02 -0.74 -24.12
N GLU A 228 1.34 -0.85 -24.28
CA GLU A 228 1.96 -1.52 -25.44
C GLU A 228 1.72 -3.04 -25.41
N THR A 229 1.66 -3.66 -24.24
CA THR A 229 1.43 -5.09 -24.08
C THR A 229 -0.02 -5.47 -24.36
N ASN A 230 -0.97 -4.75 -23.78
CA ASN A 230 -2.40 -4.97 -23.98
C ASN A 230 -3.17 -3.69 -23.68
N ALA A 231 -3.87 -3.15 -24.68
CA ALA A 231 -4.66 -1.92 -24.56
C ALA A 231 -5.84 -2.00 -23.58
N LYS A 232 -6.17 -3.19 -23.06
CA LYS A 232 -7.20 -3.36 -22.02
C LYS A 232 -6.66 -3.19 -20.62
N ILE A 233 -5.34 -3.20 -20.44
CA ILE A 233 -4.74 -3.03 -19.12
C ILE A 233 -5.05 -1.62 -18.60
N GLN A 234 -5.51 -1.58 -17.35
CA GLN A 234 -5.66 -0.38 -16.54
C GLN A 234 -4.54 -0.38 -15.49
N ILE A 235 -3.69 0.62 -15.50
CA ILE A 235 -2.59 0.72 -14.55
C ILE A 235 -2.68 2.02 -13.75
N GLY A 236 -2.75 1.89 -12.41
CA GLY A 236 -2.92 2.99 -11.47
C GLY A 236 -1.63 3.39 -10.76
N CYS A 237 -1.62 4.58 -10.19
CA CYS A 237 -0.75 4.90 -9.06
C CYS A 237 -1.37 4.41 -7.75
N MET A 238 -0.59 4.39 -6.68
CA MET A 238 -1.12 4.10 -5.35
C MET A 238 -0.48 5.03 -4.33
N ILE A 239 -1.30 5.79 -3.62
CA ILE A 239 -0.89 6.75 -2.61
C ILE A 239 -1.49 6.41 -1.24
N LEU A 240 -0.78 6.73 -0.16
CA LEU A 240 -1.34 6.82 1.18
C LEU A 240 -2.07 8.16 1.29
N TYR A 241 -3.36 8.12 1.57
CA TYR A 241 -4.15 9.33 1.75
C TYR A 241 -4.58 9.48 3.21
N ALA A 242 -4.27 10.63 3.80
CA ALA A 242 -4.80 11.02 5.09
C ALA A 242 -5.49 12.37 4.94
N THR A 243 -6.76 12.44 5.29
CA THR A 243 -7.48 13.73 5.31
C THR A 243 -6.86 14.62 6.37
N ASN A 244 -6.36 15.79 5.96
CA ASN A 244 -5.75 16.75 6.86
C ASN A 244 -6.80 17.80 7.27
N TYR A 245 -7.00 17.95 8.58
CA TYR A 245 -7.81 19.00 9.16
C TYR A 245 -6.93 20.12 9.71
N ALA A 246 -7.34 21.36 9.54
CA ALA A 246 -6.79 22.42 10.35
C ALA A 246 -7.31 22.30 11.80
N TYR A 247 -6.44 22.52 12.79
CA TYR A 247 -6.79 22.41 14.20
C TYR A 247 -7.99 23.32 14.59
N ASP A 248 -8.04 24.49 13.95
CA ASP A 248 -9.10 25.48 14.13
C ASP A 248 -9.27 26.34 12.87
N CYS A 249 -10.08 27.41 12.99
CA CYS A 249 -10.31 28.36 11.89
C CYS A 249 -9.22 29.44 11.75
N ASP A 250 -8.12 29.37 12.50
CA ASP A 250 -7.00 30.30 12.33
C ASP A 250 -6.46 30.20 10.89
N PRO A 251 -6.37 31.34 10.15
CA PRO A 251 -5.87 31.33 8.77
C PRO A 251 -4.47 30.73 8.61
N VAL A 252 -3.63 30.79 9.65
CA VAL A 252 -2.30 30.18 9.62
C VAL A 252 -2.41 28.66 9.62
N ASN A 253 -3.26 28.09 10.51
CA ASN A 253 -3.51 26.64 10.52
C ASN A 253 -4.16 26.17 9.21
N GLN A 254 -5.09 26.95 8.64
CA GLN A 254 -5.70 26.64 7.34
C GLN A 254 -4.67 26.62 6.21
N LEU A 255 -3.77 27.61 6.15
CA LEU A 255 -2.74 27.69 5.12
C LEU A 255 -1.71 26.57 5.25
N GLU A 256 -1.29 26.22 6.46
CA GLU A 256 -0.36 25.09 6.67
C GLU A 256 -1.01 23.76 6.33
N THR A 257 -2.28 23.55 6.65
CA THR A 257 -3.05 22.37 6.26
C THR A 257 -3.10 22.21 4.74
N LEU A 258 -3.35 23.31 4.01
CA LEU A 258 -3.29 23.29 2.55
C LEU A 258 -1.93 22.86 2.03
N LYS A 259 -0.84 23.42 2.59
CA LYS A 259 0.53 23.09 2.17
C LYS A 259 0.91 21.63 2.46
N GLU A 260 0.55 21.13 3.65
CA GLU A 260 0.80 19.73 4.02
C GLU A 260 0.00 18.76 3.15
N THR A 261 -1.27 19.07 2.87
CA THR A 261 -2.10 18.30 1.94
C THR A 261 -1.49 18.27 0.53
N GLN A 262 -1.03 19.41 0.03
CA GLN A 262 -0.34 19.47 -1.26
C GLN A 262 0.93 18.64 -1.27
N ALA A 263 1.78 18.78 -0.25
CA ALA A 263 3.07 18.13 -0.20
C ALA A 263 2.97 16.60 -0.01
N PHE A 264 2.03 16.13 0.79
CA PHE A 264 1.88 14.73 1.13
C PHE A 264 0.84 14.01 0.26
N ASN A 265 -0.41 14.47 0.25
CA ASN A 265 -1.47 13.75 -0.46
C ASN A 265 -1.40 13.91 -1.98
N PHE A 266 -1.02 15.09 -2.48
CA PHE A 266 -1.16 15.39 -3.90
C PHE A 266 0.12 15.36 -4.72
N TYR A 267 1.28 15.68 -4.16
CA TYR A 267 2.53 15.85 -4.93
C TYR A 267 2.84 14.66 -5.85
N CYS A 268 2.80 13.44 -5.32
CA CYS A 268 3.08 12.24 -6.13
C CYS A 268 1.97 11.93 -7.14
N ALA A 269 0.70 12.06 -6.73
CA ALA A 269 -0.44 11.85 -7.61
C ALA A 269 -0.52 12.91 -8.72
N ASP A 270 -0.18 14.18 -8.43
CA ASP A 270 -0.10 15.24 -9.44
C ASP A 270 0.85 14.88 -10.58
N VAL A 271 1.99 14.24 -10.25
CA VAL A 271 2.94 13.81 -11.26
C VAL A 271 2.44 12.57 -12.01
N GLN A 272 1.99 11.55 -11.31
CA GLN A 272 1.61 10.27 -11.93
C GLN A 272 0.27 10.32 -12.67
N ALA A 273 -0.72 11.02 -12.14
CA ALA A 273 -2.04 11.15 -12.74
C ALA A 273 -2.21 12.43 -13.58
N GLY A 274 -1.56 13.54 -13.16
CA GLY A 274 -1.62 14.82 -13.87
C GLY A 274 -0.53 15.00 -14.95
N GLY A 275 0.47 14.12 -15.01
CA GLY A 275 1.51 14.12 -16.05
C GLY A 275 2.52 15.25 -15.94
N LYS A 276 2.57 15.99 -14.84
CA LYS A 276 3.48 17.13 -14.66
C LYS A 276 3.70 17.45 -13.20
N TYR A 277 4.83 18.09 -12.91
CA TYR A 277 5.02 18.66 -11.58
C TYR A 277 4.02 19.78 -11.31
N PRO A 278 3.40 19.80 -10.11
CA PRO A 278 2.41 20.81 -9.77
C PRO A 278 3.03 22.21 -9.66
N TYR A 279 2.20 23.25 -9.79
CA TYR A 279 2.64 24.66 -9.75
C TYR A 279 3.41 25.03 -8.48
N TYR A 280 3.11 24.40 -7.37
CA TYR A 280 3.76 24.64 -6.08
C TYR A 280 5.10 23.89 -5.92
N ALA A 281 5.45 22.96 -6.81
CA ALA A 281 6.65 22.13 -6.69
C ALA A 281 7.94 22.94 -6.57
N LYS A 282 8.12 23.98 -7.38
CA LYS A 282 9.31 24.83 -7.33
C LYS A 282 9.51 25.49 -5.96
N ARG A 283 8.42 25.98 -5.34
CA ARG A 283 8.48 26.56 -4.00
C ARG A 283 8.75 25.50 -2.93
N LEU A 284 8.14 24.32 -3.08
CA LEU A 284 8.35 23.19 -2.18
C LEU A 284 9.83 22.76 -2.21
N TRP A 285 10.41 22.57 -3.40
CA TRP A 285 11.82 22.23 -3.55
C TRP A 285 12.75 23.30 -2.96
N ALA A 286 12.51 24.57 -3.31
CA ALA A 286 13.31 25.67 -2.79
C ALA A 286 13.29 25.76 -1.25
N SER A 287 12.13 25.53 -0.63
CA SER A 287 11.99 25.53 0.83
C SER A 287 12.76 24.41 1.53
N LYS A 288 13.12 23.36 0.79
CA LYS A 288 13.83 22.16 1.24
C LYS A 288 15.27 22.04 0.71
N GLY A 289 15.72 23.02 -0.05
CA GLY A 289 17.04 23.01 -0.68
C GLY A 289 17.22 21.90 -1.72
N VAL A 290 16.13 21.51 -2.40
CA VAL A 290 16.12 20.43 -3.40
C VAL A 290 16.35 20.99 -4.80
N GLU A 291 17.29 20.36 -5.52
CA GLU A 291 17.54 20.59 -6.95
C GLU A 291 17.53 19.24 -7.69
N LEU A 292 16.48 18.98 -8.47
CA LEU A 292 16.32 17.71 -9.16
C LEU A 292 17.20 17.61 -10.40
N ASN A 293 17.88 16.49 -10.54
CA ASN A 293 18.58 16.11 -11.75
C ASN A 293 17.59 15.44 -12.72
N ILE A 294 16.91 16.27 -13.52
CA ILE A 294 15.94 15.84 -14.54
C ILE A 294 16.67 15.69 -15.87
N GLN A 295 16.63 14.51 -16.47
CA GLN A 295 17.29 14.24 -17.74
C GLN A 295 16.39 14.60 -18.93
N PRO A 296 16.97 14.88 -20.11
CA PRO A 296 16.21 15.09 -21.33
C PRO A 296 15.27 13.90 -21.60
N GLY A 297 13.99 14.20 -21.86
CA GLY A 297 12.96 13.21 -22.10
C GLY A 297 12.14 12.77 -20.89
N ASP A 298 12.62 12.95 -19.66
CA ASP A 298 11.89 12.53 -18.46
C ASP A 298 10.51 13.16 -18.35
N LEU A 299 10.42 14.49 -18.52
CA LEU A 299 9.14 15.21 -18.41
C LEU A 299 8.17 14.85 -19.53
N ALA A 300 8.67 14.64 -20.74
CA ALA A 300 7.83 14.22 -21.86
C ALA A 300 7.27 12.80 -21.65
N LEU A 301 8.08 11.88 -21.08
CA LEU A 301 7.64 10.53 -20.73
C LEU A 301 6.54 10.57 -19.65
N ILE A 302 6.74 11.37 -18.61
CA ILE A 302 5.77 11.55 -17.53
C ILE A 302 4.44 12.13 -18.07
N GLU A 303 4.50 13.12 -18.94
CA GLU A 303 3.32 13.76 -19.56
C GLU A 303 2.54 12.80 -20.45
N GLN A 304 3.23 11.97 -21.22
CA GLN A 304 2.61 11.07 -22.21
C GLN A 304 2.05 9.78 -21.60
N HIS A 305 2.54 9.36 -20.44
CA HIS A 305 2.21 8.07 -19.84
C HIS A 305 1.72 8.21 -18.40
N THR A 306 0.58 8.91 -18.25
CA THR A 306 -0.13 9.03 -16.97
C THR A 306 -0.90 7.76 -16.64
N VAL A 307 -1.16 7.55 -15.37
CA VAL A 307 -1.95 6.41 -14.89
C VAL A 307 -3.43 6.52 -15.28
N ASP A 308 -4.11 5.37 -15.38
CA ASP A 308 -5.51 5.29 -15.80
C ASP A 308 -6.48 5.57 -14.65
N TYR A 309 -6.12 5.16 -13.42
CA TYR A 309 -6.91 5.34 -12.22
C TYR A 309 -6.02 5.66 -11.02
N ILE A 310 -6.61 6.09 -9.91
CA ILE A 310 -5.90 6.36 -8.66
C ILE A 310 -6.32 5.32 -7.62
N GLY A 311 -5.38 4.43 -7.27
CA GLY A 311 -5.47 3.61 -6.09
C GLY A 311 -4.99 4.38 -4.87
N PHE A 312 -5.63 4.19 -3.73
CA PHE A 312 -5.16 4.78 -2.49
C PHE A 312 -5.50 3.93 -1.26
N SER A 313 -4.70 4.09 -0.22
CA SER A 313 -4.99 3.60 1.13
C SER A 313 -5.59 4.71 1.98
N TYR A 314 -6.53 4.34 2.84
CA TYR A 314 -7.11 5.23 3.83
C TYR A 314 -7.28 4.50 5.16
N TYR A 315 -6.58 4.96 6.19
CA TYR A 315 -6.63 4.35 7.51
C TYR A 315 -7.03 5.33 8.60
N MET A 316 -6.68 6.60 8.43
CA MET A 316 -6.82 7.65 9.45
C MET A 316 -6.75 9.03 8.83
N SER A 317 -7.13 10.04 9.59
CA SER A 317 -6.91 11.46 9.31
C SER A 317 -5.76 12.02 10.15
N SER A 318 -5.40 13.26 9.91
CA SER A 318 -4.40 14.01 10.67
C SER A 318 -4.88 15.44 10.91
N THR A 319 -4.41 16.06 11.97
CA THR A 319 -4.77 17.45 12.32
C THR A 319 -3.54 18.33 12.40
N VAL A 320 -3.49 19.35 11.55
CA VAL A 320 -2.37 20.29 11.44
C VAL A 320 -2.56 21.45 12.41
N ASN A 321 -1.57 21.66 13.26
CA ASN A 321 -1.56 22.74 14.23
C ASN A 321 -0.20 23.47 14.25
N LYS A 322 -0.21 24.79 14.09
CA LYS A 322 0.99 25.64 14.13
C LYS A 322 0.90 26.74 15.17
N THR A 323 -0.31 27.07 15.62
CA THR A 323 -0.53 28.29 16.42
C THR A 323 -0.89 28.02 17.88
N ASN A 324 -1.35 26.80 18.21
CA ASN A 324 -1.70 26.46 19.59
C ASN A 324 -0.63 25.53 20.21
N PRO A 325 0.26 26.02 21.06
CA PRO A 325 1.29 25.22 21.72
C PRO A 325 0.76 24.22 22.76
N ASP A 326 -0.49 24.43 23.23
CA ASP A 326 -1.12 23.58 24.25
C ASP A 326 -1.95 22.44 23.63
N ALA A 327 -2.00 22.34 22.31
CA ALA A 327 -2.71 21.26 21.64
C ALA A 327 -2.07 19.90 21.95
N LEU A 328 -2.89 18.92 22.33
CA LEU A 328 -2.44 17.56 22.57
C LEU A 328 -1.97 16.92 21.26
N SER A 329 -0.87 16.16 21.31
CA SER A 329 -0.41 15.39 20.17
C SER A 329 -1.28 14.15 19.94
N ALA A 330 -1.38 13.71 18.69
CA ALA A 330 -2.00 12.45 18.29
C ALA A 330 -1.00 11.29 18.52
N GLU A 331 -0.89 10.85 19.78
CA GLU A 331 0.02 9.76 20.15
C GLU A 331 -0.31 8.47 19.39
N GLY A 332 0.71 7.85 18.78
CA GLY A 332 0.57 6.61 18.00
C GLY A 332 0.15 6.81 16.54
N ASN A 333 -0.32 7.99 16.16
CA ASN A 333 -0.58 8.30 14.75
C ASN A 333 0.76 8.35 13.98
N LEU A 334 0.91 7.49 12.96
CA LEU A 334 2.17 7.38 12.18
C LEU A 334 2.52 8.66 11.42
N LEU A 335 1.54 9.50 11.13
CA LEU A 335 1.73 10.76 10.41
C LEU A 335 1.92 11.94 11.37
N GLY A 336 1.78 11.73 12.68
CA GLY A 336 1.88 12.76 13.69
C GLY A 336 0.65 13.71 13.70
N GLY A 337 0.89 14.95 14.11
CA GLY A 337 -0.14 15.99 14.18
C GLY A 337 -0.74 16.21 15.58
N ALA A 338 -1.71 17.09 15.69
CA ALA A 338 -2.48 17.30 16.90
C ALA A 338 -3.63 16.28 16.97
N ARG A 339 -4.05 15.94 18.20
CA ARG A 339 -5.23 15.11 18.41
C ARG A 339 -6.49 15.83 17.94
N ASN A 340 -7.30 15.16 17.13
CA ASN A 340 -8.62 15.65 16.78
C ASN A 340 -9.59 15.36 17.95
N PRO A 341 -10.18 16.39 18.60
CA PRO A 341 -11.06 16.20 19.76
C PRO A 341 -12.41 15.54 19.42
N PHE A 342 -12.76 15.44 18.14
CA PHE A 342 -14.03 14.90 17.65
C PHE A 342 -13.95 13.45 17.20
N LEU A 343 -12.74 12.85 17.20
CA LEU A 343 -12.52 11.49 16.69
C LEU A 343 -12.06 10.53 17.80
N GLU A 344 -12.57 9.30 17.72
CA GLU A 344 -12.04 8.19 18.48
C GLU A 344 -10.76 7.67 17.82
N ALA A 345 -9.84 7.08 18.60
CA ALA A 345 -8.64 6.44 18.10
C ALA A 345 -8.66 4.95 18.38
N SER A 346 -8.04 4.18 17.51
CA SER A 346 -7.77 2.74 17.70
C SER A 346 -6.76 2.50 18.83
N GLU A 347 -6.55 1.23 19.20
CA GLU A 347 -5.52 0.82 20.17
C GLU A 347 -4.09 1.26 19.78
N TRP A 348 -3.85 1.54 18.49
CA TRP A 348 -2.58 2.05 17.95
C TRP A 348 -2.56 3.58 17.78
N GLY A 349 -3.56 4.30 18.29
CA GLY A 349 -3.63 5.76 18.21
C GLY A 349 -4.04 6.29 16.83
N TRP A 350 -4.57 5.45 15.93
CA TRP A 350 -5.04 5.86 14.62
C TRP A 350 -6.49 6.36 14.72
N GLU A 351 -6.71 7.60 14.35
CA GLU A 351 -8.02 8.22 14.41
C GLU A 351 -9.00 7.57 13.41
N ILE A 352 -10.17 7.15 13.89
CA ILE A 352 -11.21 6.50 13.10
C ILE A 352 -12.09 7.58 12.49
N ASP A 353 -11.99 7.77 11.18
CA ASP A 353 -12.64 8.90 10.50
C ASP A 353 -13.28 8.48 9.15
N PRO A 354 -14.50 7.95 9.18
CA PRO A 354 -15.22 7.61 7.94
C PRO A 354 -15.61 8.85 7.12
N VAL A 355 -15.91 9.99 7.77
CA VAL A 355 -16.20 11.25 7.05
C VAL A 355 -14.98 11.75 6.31
N GLY A 356 -13.80 11.59 6.89
CA GLY A 356 -12.54 11.89 6.23
C GLY A 356 -12.32 11.07 4.97
N LEU A 357 -12.78 9.82 4.92
CA LEU A 357 -12.76 9.02 3.70
C LEU A 357 -13.64 9.63 2.60
N ARG A 358 -14.88 10.09 2.93
CA ARG A 358 -15.74 10.77 1.96
C ARG A 358 -15.09 12.05 1.44
N ILE A 359 -14.44 12.82 2.33
CA ILE A 359 -13.68 14.02 1.95
C ILE A 359 -12.54 13.65 1.01
N ALA A 360 -11.75 12.60 1.34
CA ALA A 360 -10.66 12.12 0.50
C ALA A 360 -11.11 11.75 -0.92
N LEU A 361 -12.20 11.01 -1.03
CA LEU A 361 -12.81 10.60 -2.29
C LEU A 361 -13.23 11.82 -3.13
N ASN A 362 -13.93 12.78 -2.54
CA ASN A 362 -14.32 14.00 -3.23
C ASN A 362 -13.11 14.84 -3.66
N GLN A 363 -12.11 15.01 -2.78
CA GLN A 363 -10.92 15.82 -3.10
C GLN A 363 -10.07 15.20 -4.23
N LEU A 364 -9.93 13.88 -4.25
CA LEU A 364 -9.21 13.18 -5.30
C LEU A 364 -9.96 13.25 -6.63
N TYR A 365 -11.27 13.02 -6.61
CA TYR A 365 -12.07 13.04 -7.83
C TYR A 365 -12.20 14.45 -8.41
N ASP A 366 -12.44 15.45 -7.57
CA ASP A 366 -12.48 16.88 -7.97
C ASP A 366 -11.17 17.34 -8.63
N ARG A 367 -10.03 16.79 -8.17
CA ARG A 367 -8.70 17.19 -8.69
C ARG A 367 -8.32 16.51 -9.99
N TYR A 368 -8.66 15.24 -10.16
CA TYR A 368 -8.10 14.42 -11.25
C TYR A 368 -9.14 13.93 -12.26
N GLU A 369 -10.41 13.89 -11.89
CA GLU A 369 -11.51 13.34 -12.73
C GLU A 369 -11.16 11.96 -13.32
N LYS A 370 -10.46 11.12 -12.52
CA LYS A 370 -10.09 9.74 -12.86
C LYS A 370 -10.79 8.77 -11.92
N PRO A 371 -11.10 7.54 -12.37
CA PRO A 371 -11.66 6.52 -11.49
C PRO A 371 -10.79 6.33 -10.24
N LEU A 372 -11.43 6.14 -9.09
CA LEU A 372 -10.76 5.92 -7.82
C LEU A 372 -10.94 4.47 -7.36
N PHE A 373 -9.93 3.92 -6.70
CA PHE A 373 -9.98 2.59 -6.10
C PHE A 373 -9.43 2.64 -4.66
N ILE A 374 -10.27 2.34 -3.67
CA ILE A 374 -9.78 2.16 -2.31
C ILE A 374 -9.16 0.78 -2.22
N VAL A 375 -7.84 0.71 -2.37
CA VAL A 375 -7.10 -0.56 -2.43
C VAL A 375 -6.57 -1.02 -1.06
N GLU A 376 -6.66 -0.16 -0.04
CA GLU A 376 -6.40 -0.51 1.35
C GLU A 376 -7.28 0.35 2.28
N ASN A 377 -7.92 -0.31 3.23
CA ASN A 377 -8.60 0.30 4.37
C ASN A 377 -8.78 -0.79 5.43
N GLY A 378 -8.70 -0.48 6.70
CA GLY A 378 -8.88 -1.48 7.73
C GLY A 378 -8.49 -1.02 9.12
N LEU A 379 -8.79 -1.86 10.09
CA LEU A 379 -8.53 -1.65 11.51
C LEU A 379 -7.59 -2.74 12.03
N GLY A 380 -6.39 -2.37 12.45
CA GLY A 380 -5.52 -3.23 13.23
C GLY A 380 -6.05 -3.35 14.66
N ALA A 381 -6.22 -4.56 15.17
CA ALA A 381 -6.72 -4.82 16.51
C ALA A 381 -6.09 -6.08 17.14
N ILE A 382 -6.10 -6.16 18.47
CA ILE A 382 -5.73 -7.38 19.19
C ILE A 382 -6.96 -8.28 19.25
N ASP A 383 -6.99 -9.29 18.40
CA ASP A 383 -8.06 -10.27 18.38
C ASP A 383 -7.88 -11.29 19.52
N LYS A 384 -8.99 -11.68 20.15
CA LYS A 384 -9.03 -12.67 21.23
C LYS A 384 -9.88 -13.84 20.78
N PRO A 385 -9.26 -14.94 20.29
CA PRO A 385 -10.01 -16.14 19.93
C PRO A 385 -10.59 -16.82 21.17
N ASP A 386 -11.76 -17.42 21.04
CA ASP A 386 -12.31 -18.35 22.03
C ASP A 386 -11.62 -19.73 21.93
N GLU A 387 -12.12 -20.70 22.68
CA GLU A 387 -11.59 -22.08 22.70
C GLU A 387 -11.72 -22.82 21.35
N ASN A 388 -12.57 -22.32 20.44
CA ASN A 388 -12.76 -22.84 19.09
C ASN A 388 -12.05 -21.97 18.02
N HIS A 389 -11.19 -21.05 18.44
CA HIS A 389 -10.52 -20.06 17.60
C HIS A 389 -11.49 -19.10 16.88
N TYR A 390 -12.74 -18.98 17.34
CA TYR A 390 -13.69 -18.01 16.82
C TYR A 390 -13.44 -16.61 17.40
N ILE A 391 -13.57 -15.59 16.57
CA ILE A 391 -13.39 -14.19 16.96
C ILE A 391 -14.65 -13.40 16.62
N ALA A 392 -15.28 -12.87 17.66
CA ALA A 392 -16.43 -11.97 17.56
C ALA A 392 -15.93 -10.52 17.43
N ASP A 393 -15.47 -10.15 16.24
CA ASP A 393 -14.83 -8.86 15.95
C ASP A 393 -15.84 -7.77 15.52
N ASP A 394 -16.86 -7.52 16.35
CA ASP A 394 -17.89 -6.48 16.12
C ASP A 394 -17.29 -5.07 15.94
N TYR A 395 -16.18 -4.79 16.61
CA TYR A 395 -15.43 -3.53 16.45
C TYR A 395 -14.91 -3.37 15.01
N ARG A 396 -14.46 -4.44 14.36
CA ARG A 396 -14.01 -4.41 12.95
C ARG A 396 -15.21 -4.21 12.02
N ILE A 397 -16.31 -4.91 12.28
CA ILE A 397 -17.57 -4.75 11.54
C ILE A 397 -18.06 -3.30 11.64
N LYS A 398 -18.05 -2.70 12.85
CA LYS A 398 -18.43 -1.29 13.05
C LYS A 398 -17.57 -0.36 12.20
N TYR A 399 -16.24 -0.55 12.23
CA TYR A 399 -15.30 0.26 11.46
C TYR A 399 -15.56 0.16 9.94
N LEU A 400 -15.63 -1.07 9.41
CA LEU A 400 -15.84 -1.30 7.98
C LEU A 400 -17.21 -0.78 7.52
N ARG A 401 -18.26 -0.99 8.31
CA ARG A 401 -19.62 -0.49 8.02
C ARG A 401 -19.62 1.02 7.84
N GLN A 402 -19.06 1.76 8.79
CA GLN A 402 -19.04 3.21 8.73
C GLN A 402 -18.26 3.74 7.52
N HIS A 403 -17.16 3.08 7.14
CA HIS A 403 -16.38 3.45 5.95
C HIS A 403 -17.13 3.10 4.66
N ILE A 404 -17.83 1.96 4.59
CA ILE A 404 -18.65 1.59 3.42
C ILE A 404 -19.85 2.54 3.27
N GLU A 405 -20.47 2.99 4.35
CA GLU A 405 -21.51 4.04 4.32
C GLU A 405 -20.95 5.34 3.73
N ALA A 406 -19.77 5.78 4.19
CA ALA A 406 -19.11 6.97 3.64
C ALA A 406 -18.72 6.84 2.16
N MET A 407 -18.35 5.63 1.72
CA MET A 407 -18.12 5.34 0.29
C MET A 407 -19.42 5.46 -0.52
N ALA A 408 -20.53 4.92 -0.02
CA ALA A 408 -21.82 5.02 -0.70
C ALA A 408 -22.27 6.48 -0.84
N ASP A 409 -22.06 7.28 0.21
CA ASP A 409 -22.33 8.73 0.17
C ASP A 409 -21.45 9.45 -0.87
N ALA A 410 -20.17 9.07 -1.00
CA ALA A 410 -19.28 9.65 -2.01
C ALA A 410 -19.70 9.26 -3.45
N VAL A 411 -20.17 8.05 -3.66
CA VAL A 411 -20.75 7.63 -4.96
C VAL A 411 -22.03 8.43 -5.26
N GLU A 412 -22.84 8.72 -4.25
CA GLU A 412 -24.01 9.59 -4.41
C GLU A 412 -23.62 11.05 -4.70
N ASP A 413 -22.49 11.54 -4.15
CA ASP A 413 -21.90 12.84 -4.51
C ASP A 413 -21.47 12.92 -5.97
N GLY A 414 -21.29 11.78 -6.66
CA GLY A 414 -20.90 11.68 -8.06
C GLY A 414 -19.48 11.18 -8.29
N VAL A 415 -18.79 10.71 -7.25
CA VAL A 415 -17.43 10.13 -7.37
C VAL A 415 -17.48 8.81 -8.13
N GLU A 416 -16.64 8.63 -9.13
CA GLU A 416 -16.43 7.36 -9.81
C GLU A 416 -15.52 6.45 -8.98
N LEU A 417 -16.13 5.62 -8.14
CA LEU A 417 -15.44 4.65 -7.31
C LEU A 417 -15.60 3.25 -7.92
N MET A 418 -14.49 2.63 -8.31
CA MET A 418 -14.48 1.36 -9.03
C MET A 418 -14.42 0.12 -8.12
N GLY A 419 -13.94 0.26 -6.89
CA GLY A 419 -13.81 -0.89 -5.99
C GLY A 419 -13.30 -0.56 -4.60
N TYR A 420 -13.31 -1.60 -3.76
CA TYR A 420 -12.89 -1.57 -2.36
C TYR A 420 -12.25 -2.89 -1.95
N THR A 421 -11.03 -2.83 -1.44
CA THR A 421 -10.29 -3.99 -0.92
C THR A 421 -9.79 -3.70 0.50
N PRO A 422 -10.46 -4.20 1.56
CA PRO A 422 -9.93 -4.13 2.92
C PRO A 422 -8.50 -4.67 2.99
N TRP A 423 -7.66 -3.97 3.74
CA TRP A 423 -6.28 -4.36 3.94
C TRP A 423 -6.17 -5.57 4.87
N GLY A 424 -5.32 -6.51 4.46
CA GLY A 424 -5.06 -7.70 5.24
C GLY A 424 -6.32 -8.54 5.39
N CYS A 425 -7.04 -8.85 4.28
CA CYS A 425 -8.26 -9.66 4.29
C CYS A 425 -8.10 -11.02 4.99
N ILE A 426 -6.87 -11.49 5.11
CA ILE A 426 -6.39 -12.56 5.98
C ILE A 426 -5.30 -11.96 6.90
N ASP A 427 -5.21 -12.41 8.15
CA ASP A 427 -4.19 -11.93 9.08
C ASP A 427 -2.78 -12.09 8.48
N LEU A 428 -1.95 -11.08 8.66
CA LEU A 428 -0.63 -11.00 8.06
C LEU A 428 0.37 -10.34 9.03
N VAL A 429 1.65 -10.44 8.71
CA VAL A 429 2.70 -9.72 9.46
C VAL A 429 2.54 -8.22 9.23
N SER A 430 2.30 -7.47 10.29
CA SER A 430 2.11 -6.01 10.19
C SER A 430 3.35 -5.31 9.66
N MET A 431 3.20 -4.42 8.68
CA MET A 431 4.34 -3.65 8.15
C MET A 431 4.94 -2.71 9.19
N SER A 432 4.13 -2.04 9.99
CA SER A 432 4.59 -1.04 10.95
C SER A 432 5.28 -1.64 12.17
N THR A 433 4.87 -2.83 12.62
CA THR A 433 5.39 -3.47 13.84
C THR A 433 6.20 -4.75 13.56
N GLY A 434 5.98 -5.41 12.43
CA GLY A 434 6.54 -6.74 12.17
C GLY A 434 5.99 -7.81 13.11
N GLU A 435 4.72 -7.68 13.53
CA GLU A 435 4.06 -8.57 14.49
C GLU A 435 2.76 -9.11 13.89
N MET A 436 2.36 -10.31 14.30
CA MET A 436 1.08 -10.93 13.97
C MET A 436 -0.06 -10.42 14.87
N SER A 437 0.24 -9.98 16.09
CA SER A 437 -0.75 -9.53 17.08
C SER A 437 -1.53 -8.30 16.64
N LYS A 438 -0.99 -7.46 15.77
CA LYS A 438 -1.72 -6.38 15.12
C LYS A 438 -2.50 -6.91 13.92
N ARG A 439 -3.70 -7.43 14.17
CA ARG A 439 -4.49 -8.17 13.21
C ARG A 439 -5.46 -7.28 12.44
N TYR A 440 -5.49 -7.46 11.13
CA TYR A 440 -6.38 -6.75 10.22
C TYR A 440 -7.45 -7.67 9.62
N GLY A 441 -7.19 -8.98 9.59
CA GLY A 441 -7.90 -9.95 8.77
C GLY A 441 -9.37 -10.16 9.15
N LEU A 442 -10.13 -10.57 8.15
CA LEU A 442 -11.44 -11.19 8.27
C LEU A 442 -11.31 -12.70 8.48
N ILE A 443 -10.11 -13.21 8.21
CA ILE A 443 -9.68 -14.58 8.45
C ILE A 443 -8.54 -14.54 9.48
N TYR A 444 -8.74 -15.22 10.59
CA TYR A 444 -7.71 -15.39 11.63
C TYR A 444 -6.70 -16.45 11.19
N VAL A 445 -5.43 -16.16 11.38
CA VAL A 445 -4.33 -17.12 11.20
C VAL A 445 -3.72 -17.43 12.56
N ASP A 446 -3.71 -18.70 12.93
CA ASP A 446 -3.19 -19.16 14.22
C ASP A 446 -1.66 -19.14 14.25
N LEU A 447 -1.10 -17.93 14.34
CA LEU A 447 0.32 -17.65 14.52
C LEU A 447 0.49 -16.51 15.52
N ASP A 448 1.51 -16.61 16.36
CA ASP A 448 1.94 -15.55 17.29
C ASP A 448 3.01 -14.62 16.66
N ASP A 449 3.52 -13.67 17.43
CA ASP A 449 4.54 -12.71 16.98
C ASP A 449 5.91 -13.34 16.68
N ASN A 450 6.14 -14.59 17.10
CA ASN A 450 7.32 -15.37 16.73
C ASN A 450 7.07 -16.26 15.51
N ILE A 451 5.91 -16.11 14.87
CA ILE A 451 5.42 -16.95 13.79
C ILE A 451 5.41 -18.44 14.22
N SER A 452 4.96 -18.67 15.46
CA SER A 452 4.73 -19.98 16.03
C SER A 452 3.24 -20.22 16.17
N GLY A 453 2.79 -21.45 15.93
CA GLY A 453 1.39 -21.84 15.94
C GLY A 453 1.11 -22.88 14.88
N THR A 454 -0.16 -23.20 14.66
CA THR A 454 -0.58 -24.19 13.64
C THR A 454 -0.61 -23.62 12.23
N GLY A 455 -0.71 -22.30 12.10
CA GLY A 455 -0.95 -21.61 10.85
C GLY A 455 -2.33 -21.91 10.24
N ASN A 456 -3.25 -22.50 10.98
CA ASN A 456 -4.61 -22.75 10.52
C ASN A 456 -5.37 -21.44 10.32
N ARG A 457 -6.34 -21.48 9.39
CA ARG A 457 -7.19 -20.35 9.03
C ARG A 457 -8.57 -20.54 9.62
N TYR A 458 -9.07 -19.51 10.32
CA TYR A 458 -10.40 -19.54 10.95
C TYR A 458 -11.19 -18.29 10.52
N ARG A 459 -12.46 -18.48 10.17
CA ARG A 459 -13.35 -17.38 9.77
C ARG A 459 -13.76 -16.58 11.00
N LYS A 460 -13.52 -15.27 11.00
CA LYS A 460 -14.00 -14.36 12.03
C LYS A 460 -15.47 -14.02 11.82
N LYS A 461 -16.13 -13.35 12.75
CA LYS A 461 -17.48 -12.84 12.57
C LYS A 461 -17.58 -11.90 11.36
N SER A 462 -16.58 -11.05 11.21
CA SER A 462 -16.46 -10.12 10.08
C SER A 462 -16.37 -10.82 8.71
N PHE A 463 -15.88 -12.05 8.61
CA PHE A 463 -15.89 -12.83 7.37
C PHE A 463 -17.32 -13.01 6.83
N HIS A 464 -18.23 -13.48 7.67
CA HIS A 464 -19.61 -13.73 7.28
C HIS A 464 -20.38 -12.43 7.04
N TRP A 465 -20.08 -11.40 7.81
CA TRP A 465 -20.67 -10.07 7.59
C TRP A 465 -20.23 -9.50 6.22
N TYR A 466 -18.93 -9.56 5.90
CA TYR A 466 -18.43 -9.03 4.63
C TYR A 466 -18.90 -9.86 3.43
N GLN A 467 -19.03 -11.19 3.59
CA GLN A 467 -19.67 -12.06 2.61
C GLN A 467 -21.08 -11.56 2.24
N LYS A 468 -21.88 -11.18 3.24
CA LYS A 468 -23.21 -10.62 3.02
C LYS A 468 -23.15 -9.24 2.34
N VAL A 469 -22.23 -8.38 2.74
CA VAL A 469 -22.01 -7.08 2.08
C VAL A 469 -21.74 -7.26 0.58
N ILE A 470 -20.83 -8.17 0.22
CA ILE A 470 -20.50 -8.44 -1.17
C ILE A 470 -21.70 -9.01 -1.93
N ALA A 471 -22.40 -10.00 -1.35
CA ALA A 471 -23.55 -10.65 -1.97
C ALA A 471 -24.70 -9.68 -2.26
N THR A 472 -24.84 -8.62 -1.48
CA THR A 472 -25.86 -7.59 -1.61
C THR A 472 -25.38 -6.31 -2.29
N ASN A 473 -24.16 -6.32 -2.84
CA ASN A 473 -23.52 -5.12 -3.42
C ASN A 473 -23.57 -3.90 -2.49
N GLY A 474 -23.33 -4.11 -1.18
CA GLY A 474 -23.33 -3.06 -0.17
C GLY A 474 -24.71 -2.59 0.30
N GLU A 475 -25.80 -3.19 -0.13
CA GLU A 475 -27.15 -2.80 0.29
C GLU A 475 -27.45 -3.20 1.75
N ASP A 476 -27.01 -4.39 2.17
CA ASP A 476 -27.20 -4.89 3.54
C ASP A 476 -25.88 -4.82 4.35
N LEU A 477 -25.81 -3.84 5.21
CA LEU A 477 -24.70 -3.63 6.15
C LEU A 477 -25.07 -4.01 7.61
N SER A 478 -26.24 -4.65 7.83
CA SER A 478 -26.70 -5.02 9.18
C SER A 478 -25.80 -6.03 9.90
#